data_671028d997af1221cd23bb1436262f1f
#
_entry.id   671028d997af1221cd23bb1436262f1f
#
_cell.length_a   1.000
_cell.length_b   1.000
_cell.length_c   1.000
_cell.angle_alpha   90.00
_cell.angle_beta   90.00
_cell.angle_gamma   90.00
#
_symmetry.space_group_name_H-M   'P 1'
#
loop_
_entity.id
_entity.type
_entity.pdbx_description
1 polymer ?
#
loop_
_entity_poly.entity_id
_entity_poly.type
_entity_poly.pdbx_seq_one_letter_code
_entity_poly.pdbx_strand_id
1 'polypeptide(L)'
;MAIKKVTQASVVEYDETGGPEVLHLVTRPLPEPGPGEVTVEVMTMGLNHIDGFVRSGAEKEWDDPFPRRSGSCFAGTVIAVGPDTAGFPVGSDVVGHVRSGAQASHLTVSTDRLVRKPKNVTFETAGGLYLAGTTALDILDELKVGAGDTVVVSAAAGGVGSVEAQIAMHRGARVIGTCGDRNFDYLRQLGVKPVRYGEGIVDRIRALAPDGVSAYIDNFGQDGHEIAEALGVPASKFRSSADRR
;
A
#
# COMPACT_ATOMS: atom_id res chain seq x y z
N MET A 1 7.10 -28.21 24.43
CA MET A 1 7.06 -26.95 25.18
C MET A 1 5.67 -26.35 24.96
N ALA A 2 4.88 -26.12 26.02
CA ALA A 2 3.58 -25.46 25.87
C ALA A 2 3.84 -23.99 25.44
N ILE A 3 3.31 -23.58 24.30
CA ILE A 3 3.36 -22.20 23.86
C ILE A 3 2.60 -21.37 24.91
N LYS A 4 3.27 -20.43 25.54
CA LYS A 4 2.64 -19.55 26.54
C LYS A 4 1.56 -18.74 25.83
N LYS A 5 0.33 -18.87 26.26
CA LYS A 5 -0.81 -18.14 25.69
C LYS A 5 -0.58 -16.65 25.85
N VAL A 6 -0.59 -15.92 24.74
CA VAL A 6 -0.51 -14.46 24.72
C VAL A 6 -1.90 -13.90 24.97
N THR A 7 -2.08 -13.10 26.02
CA THR A 7 -3.38 -12.53 26.44
C THR A 7 -3.42 -11.00 26.36
N GLN A 8 -2.29 -10.39 26.03
CA GLN A 8 -2.16 -8.93 25.91
C GLN A 8 -1.29 -8.58 24.71
N ALA A 9 -1.52 -7.42 24.12
CA ALA A 9 -0.72 -6.85 23.05
C ALA A 9 -0.33 -5.41 23.37
N SER A 10 0.86 -5.00 22.97
CA SER A 10 1.22 -3.60 22.87
C SER A 10 0.60 -3.06 21.59
N VAL A 11 -0.11 -1.94 21.66
CA VAL A 11 -0.81 -1.32 20.53
C VAL A 11 -0.55 0.18 20.48
N VAL A 12 -0.50 0.75 19.30
CA VAL A 12 -0.41 2.20 19.10
C VAL A 12 -1.82 2.77 18.98
N GLU A 13 -2.16 3.68 19.89
CA GLU A 13 -3.47 4.34 19.96
C GLU A 13 -3.32 5.87 19.99
N TYR A 14 -4.43 6.56 19.81
CA TYR A 14 -4.55 8.02 19.97
C TYR A 14 -5.98 8.38 20.40
N ASP A 15 -6.10 9.44 21.24
CA ASP A 15 -7.35 9.86 21.89
C ASP A 15 -7.99 11.07 21.22
N GLU A 16 -7.28 11.71 20.29
CA GLU A 16 -7.74 12.87 19.51
C GLU A 16 -7.06 12.88 18.13
N THR A 17 -7.63 13.61 17.18
CA THR A 17 -6.98 13.82 15.88
C THR A 17 -5.79 14.76 16.00
N GLY A 18 -4.72 14.49 15.25
CA GLY A 18 -3.52 15.32 15.30
C GLY A 18 -2.37 14.80 14.46
N GLY A 19 -1.20 15.38 14.67
CA GLY A 19 0.06 14.92 14.09
C GLY A 19 0.59 13.67 14.79
N PRO A 20 1.84 13.25 14.49
CA PRO A 20 2.44 12.06 15.12
C PRO A 20 2.54 12.11 16.65
N GLU A 21 2.49 13.31 17.23
CA GLU A 21 2.58 13.56 18.68
C GLU A 21 1.41 13.01 19.49
N VAL A 22 0.25 12.76 18.86
CA VAL A 22 -0.91 12.17 19.55
C VAL A 22 -0.81 10.67 19.70
N LEU A 23 0.16 10.02 19.03
CA LEU A 23 0.35 8.57 19.09
C LEU A 23 1.03 8.16 20.41
N HIS A 24 0.46 7.17 21.08
CA HIS A 24 1.03 6.61 22.29
C HIS A 24 0.94 5.08 22.31
N LEU A 25 1.87 4.44 22.98
CA LEU A 25 1.93 2.98 23.12
C LEU A 25 1.23 2.56 24.41
N VAL A 26 0.27 1.66 24.30
CA VAL A 26 -0.47 1.10 25.45
C VAL A 26 -0.50 -0.42 25.37
N THR A 27 -0.81 -1.05 26.51
CA THR A 27 -1.10 -2.49 26.58
C THR A 27 -2.61 -2.69 26.61
N ARG A 28 -3.11 -3.59 25.75
CA ARG A 28 -4.54 -3.94 25.67
C ARG A 28 -4.74 -5.44 25.75
N PRO A 29 -5.88 -5.90 26.27
CA PRO A 29 -6.23 -7.31 26.18
C PRO A 29 -6.26 -7.75 24.71
N LEU A 30 -5.72 -8.94 24.45
CA LEU A 30 -5.75 -9.59 23.14
C LEU A 30 -6.90 -10.60 23.15
N PRO A 31 -7.95 -10.41 22.32
CA PRO A 31 -9.06 -11.36 22.22
C PRO A 31 -8.57 -12.73 21.76
N GLU A 32 -9.15 -13.78 22.31
CA GLU A 32 -8.98 -15.13 21.75
C GLU A 32 -9.62 -15.19 20.36
N PRO A 33 -9.02 -15.91 19.41
CA PRO A 33 -9.58 -16.01 18.07
C PRO A 33 -10.88 -16.84 18.10
N GLY A 34 -11.93 -16.26 17.54
CA GLY A 34 -13.21 -16.92 17.30
C GLY A 34 -13.21 -17.78 16.04
N PRO A 35 -14.39 -18.35 15.66
CA PRO A 35 -14.53 -19.09 14.40
C PRO A 35 -14.13 -18.23 13.20
N GLY A 36 -13.30 -18.77 12.32
CA GLY A 36 -12.77 -18.04 11.14
C GLY A 36 -11.67 -17.02 11.44
N GLU A 37 -11.19 -16.94 12.68
CA GLU A 37 -10.15 -16.00 13.10
C GLU A 37 -8.84 -16.69 13.50
N VAL A 38 -7.78 -15.94 13.44
CA VAL A 38 -6.44 -16.33 13.95
C VAL A 38 -5.83 -15.19 14.76
N THR A 39 -4.95 -15.54 15.68
CA THR A 39 -4.07 -14.57 16.33
C THR A 39 -2.73 -14.56 15.61
N VAL A 40 -2.26 -13.37 15.24
CA VAL A 40 -0.99 -13.15 14.55
C VAL A 40 -0.03 -12.39 15.46
N GLU A 41 1.19 -12.91 15.61
CA GLU A 41 2.34 -12.13 16.08
C GLU A 41 2.84 -11.27 14.94
N VAL A 42 2.76 -9.95 15.11
CA VAL A 42 3.14 -8.99 14.06
C VAL A 42 4.65 -8.83 14.04
N MET A 43 5.26 -9.20 12.92
CA MET A 43 6.71 -9.06 12.69
C MET A 43 7.06 -7.72 12.09
N THR A 44 6.19 -7.21 11.20
CA THR A 44 6.34 -5.91 10.54
C THR A 44 4.98 -5.30 10.23
N MET A 45 4.94 -3.99 10.13
CA MET A 45 3.76 -3.22 9.77
C MET A 45 4.09 -2.21 8.68
N GLY A 46 3.17 -2.00 7.73
CA GLY A 46 3.27 -0.98 6.71
C GLY A 46 2.85 0.39 7.28
N LEU A 47 3.61 1.43 6.94
CA LEU A 47 3.20 2.82 7.15
C LEU A 47 2.67 3.38 5.84
N ASN A 48 1.41 3.80 5.83
CA ASN A 48 0.74 4.28 4.64
C ASN A 48 0.24 5.71 4.84
N HIS A 49 0.09 6.46 3.77
CA HIS A 49 -0.46 7.82 3.84
C HIS A 49 -1.85 7.85 4.48
N ILE A 50 -2.67 6.82 4.25
CA ILE A 50 -4.00 6.71 4.85
C ILE A 50 -3.96 6.72 6.39
N ASP A 51 -2.95 6.09 7.00
CA ASP A 51 -2.80 6.08 8.46
C ASP A 51 -2.64 7.51 9.01
N GLY A 52 -1.92 8.39 8.27
CA GLY A 52 -1.77 9.81 8.58
C GLY A 52 -3.04 10.61 8.34
N PHE A 53 -3.76 10.35 7.25
CA PHE A 53 -5.02 11.05 6.93
C PHE A 53 -6.12 10.72 7.95
N VAL A 54 -6.25 9.46 8.35
CA VAL A 54 -7.21 9.03 9.39
C VAL A 54 -6.85 9.67 10.73
N ARG A 55 -5.58 9.63 11.13
CA ARG A 55 -5.12 10.23 12.39
C ARG A 55 -5.35 11.74 12.42
N SER A 56 -5.07 12.46 11.35
CA SER A 56 -5.25 13.91 11.28
C SER A 56 -6.72 14.36 11.19
N GLY A 57 -7.66 13.42 10.96
CA GLY A 57 -9.06 13.74 10.71
C GLY A 57 -9.35 14.23 9.29
N ALA A 58 -8.38 14.14 8.37
CA ALA A 58 -8.59 14.48 6.96
C ALA A 58 -9.47 13.43 6.23
N GLU A 59 -9.48 12.20 6.74
CA GLU A 59 -10.33 11.11 6.22
C GLU A 59 -11.59 10.98 7.06
N LYS A 60 -12.70 11.55 6.55
CA LYS A 60 -13.97 11.66 7.30
C LYS A 60 -14.77 10.35 7.37
N GLU A 61 -14.53 9.40 6.49
CA GLU A 61 -15.24 8.12 6.50
C GLU A 61 -14.78 7.20 7.64
N TRP A 62 -13.69 7.55 8.30
CA TRP A 62 -13.11 6.81 9.42
C TRP A 62 -13.35 7.54 10.73
N ASP A 63 -14.63 7.75 11.06
CA ASP A 63 -15.05 8.47 12.27
C ASP A 63 -15.42 7.50 13.42
N ASP A 64 -14.53 6.51 13.67
CA ASP A 64 -14.67 5.61 14.81
C ASP A 64 -14.49 6.38 16.13
N PRO A 65 -15.15 5.95 17.24
CA PRO A 65 -14.95 6.57 18.54
C PRO A 65 -13.51 6.45 19.04
N PHE A 66 -13.07 7.43 19.82
CA PHE A 66 -11.79 7.35 20.53
C PHE A 66 -11.87 6.43 21.76
N PRO A 67 -10.77 5.79 22.19
CA PRO A 67 -9.44 5.81 21.54
C PRO A 67 -9.41 5.03 20.23
N ARG A 68 -8.68 5.54 19.24
CA ARG A 68 -8.51 4.90 17.93
C ARG A 68 -7.16 4.20 17.85
N ARG A 69 -7.11 3.08 17.13
CA ARG A 69 -5.87 2.35 16.88
C ARG A 69 -5.25 2.75 15.55
N SER A 70 -3.92 2.75 15.49
CA SER A 70 -3.18 3.10 14.29
C SER A 70 -2.78 1.87 13.46
N GLY A 71 -2.58 2.10 12.15
CA GLY A 71 -2.04 1.12 11.22
C GLY A 71 -3.09 0.23 10.56
N SER A 72 -2.86 -0.06 9.28
CA SER A 72 -3.79 -0.83 8.44
C SER A 72 -3.18 -2.10 7.85
N CYS A 73 -1.86 -2.17 7.66
CA CYS A 73 -1.18 -3.29 7.00
C CYS A 73 -0.14 -3.92 7.90
N PHE A 74 0.00 -5.23 7.81
CA PHE A 74 0.99 -5.99 8.59
C PHE A 74 1.45 -7.26 7.87
N ALA A 75 2.57 -7.79 8.32
CA ALA A 75 2.97 -9.17 8.07
C ALA A 75 3.43 -9.81 9.40
N GLY A 76 3.17 -11.09 9.56
CA GLY A 76 3.45 -11.77 10.82
C GLY A 76 3.26 -13.28 10.72
N THR A 77 3.33 -13.93 11.89
CA THR A 77 3.19 -15.37 12.00
C THR A 77 1.95 -15.74 12.85
N VAL A 78 1.16 -16.67 12.39
CA VAL A 78 -0.02 -17.18 13.12
C VAL A 78 0.45 -17.94 14.36
N ILE A 79 -0.01 -17.53 15.54
CA ILE A 79 0.34 -18.15 16.84
C ILE A 79 -0.84 -18.86 17.52
N ALA A 80 -2.06 -18.54 17.14
CA ALA A 80 -3.27 -19.25 17.60
C ALA A 80 -4.33 -19.27 16.50
N VAL A 81 -5.20 -20.28 16.52
CA VAL A 81 -6.23 -20.50 15.53
C VAL A 81 -7.55 -20.74 16.26
N GLY A 82 -8.60 -20.04 15.84
CA GLY A 82 -9.94 -20.20 16.39
C GLY A 82 -10.63 -21.51 15.98
N PRO A 83 -11.74 -21.84 16.61
CA PRO A 83 -12.53 -23.01 16.26
C PRO A 83 -12.93 -22.98 14.78
N ASP A 84 -13.02 -24.15 14.15
CA ASP A 84 -13.50 -24.32 12.77
C ASP A 84 -12.79 -23.44 11.71
N THR A 85 -11.56 -23.03 12.00
CA THR A 85 -10.75 -22.15 11.14
C THR A 85 -9.79 -22.98 10.32
N ALA A 86 -9.87 -22.87 8.99
CA ALA A 86 -8.99 -23.56 8.04
C ALA A 86 -8.04 -22.61 7.32
N GLY A 87 -7.03 -23.18 6.66
CA GLY A 87 -6.16 -22.44 5.72
C GLY A 87 -4.89 -21.86 6.34
N PHE A 88 -4.89 -21.48 7.62
CA PHE A 88 -3.78 -20.81 8.29
C PHE A 88 -3.39 -21.47 9.62
N PRO A 89 -2.74 -22.66 9.60
CA PRO A 89 -2.30 -23.29 10.84
C PRO A 89 -1.26 -22.45 11.59
N VAL A 90 -1.07 -22.71 12.87
CA VAL A 90 -0.01 -22.11 13.70
C VAL A 90 1.34 -22.29 13.00
N GLY A 91 2.14 -21.22 12.98
CA GLY A 91 3.40 -21.15 12.25
C GLY A 91 3.26 -20.71 10.79
N SER A 92 2.05 -20.41 10.30
CA SER A 92 1.87 -19.82 8.97
C SER A 92 2.35 -18.38 8.94
N ASP A 93 3.23 -18.05 8.02
CA ASP A 93 3.58 -16.66 7.71
C ASP A 93 2.50 -16.04 6.83
N VAL A 94 2.03 -14.85 7.22
CA VAL A 94 0.90 -14.16 6.59
C VAL A 94 1.19 -12.69 6.34
N VAL A 95 0.49 -12.15 5.36
CA VAL A 95 0.36 -10.72 5.09
C VAL A 95 -1.11 -10.37 5.22
N GLY A 96 -1.43 -9.27 5.87
CA GLY A 96 -2.81 -8.92 6.13
C GLY A 96 -3.08 -7.43 6.11
N HIS A 97 -4.38 -7.15 6.05
CA HIS A 97 -4.94 -5.82 6.13
C HIS A 97 -6.10 -5.77 7.09
N VAL A 98 -6.13 -4.75 7.93
CA VAL A 98 -7.24 -4.43 8.83
C VAL A 98 -7.62 -2.96 8.66
N ARG A 99 -8.86 -2.61 9.04
CA ARG A 99 -9.28 -1.21 9.01
C ARG A 99 -8.40 -0.33 9.90
N SER A 100 -8.06 -0.85 11.10
CA SER A 100 -7.17 -0.17 12.06
C SER A 100 -6.55 -1.18 13.02
N GLY A 101 -5.46 -0.81 13.71
CA GLY A 101 -4.85 -1.62 14.76
C GLY A 101 -3.74 -2.56 14.30
N ALA A 102 -3.23 -2.42 13.07
CA ALA A 102 -2.07 -3.19 12.61
C ALA A 102 -0.76 -2.78 13.32
N GLN A 103 -0.68 -1.55 13.84
CA GLN A 103 0.46 -1.12 14.65
C GLN A 103 0.35 -1.69 16.07
N ALA A 104 0.55 -2.98 16.17
CA ALA A 104 0.48 -3.75 17.40
C ALA A 104 1.53 -4.87 17.42
N SER A 105 1.85 -5.38 18.60
CA SER A 105 2.69 -6.59 18.71
C SER A 105 1.95 -7.86 18.30
N HIS A 106 0.64 -7.91 18.55
CA HIS A 106 -0.24 -9.02 18.21
C HIS A 106 -1.62 -8.49 17.87
N LEU A 107 -2.33 -9.19 17.01
CA LEU A 107 -3.73 -8.90 16.70
C LEU A 107 -4.50 -10.18 16.40
N THR A 108 -5.80 -10.16 16.68
CA THR A 108 -6.73 -11.20 16.24
C THR A 108 -7.49 -10.70 15.02
N VAL A 109 -7.52 -11.51 13.98
CA VAL A 109 -8.00 -11.10 12.65
C VAL A 109 -8.70 -12.26 11.94
N SER A 110 -9.74 -11.94 11.17
CA SER A 110 -10.41 -12.89 10.29
C SER A 110 -9.51 -13.36 9.15
N THR A 111 -9.60 -14.64 8.79
CA THR A 111 -8.77 -15.27 7.75
C THR A 111 -9.03 -14.73 6.35
N ASP A 112 -10.19 -14.12 6.09
CA ASP A 112 -10.51 -13.45 4.83
C ASP A 112 -9.68 -12.17 4.58
N ARG A 113 -9.05 -11.64 5.65
CA ARG A 113 -8.14 -10.50 5.60
C ARG A 113 -6.68 -10.88 5.40
N LEU A 114 -6.39 -12.17 5.20
CA LEU A 114 -5.05 -12.69 5.15
C LEU A 114 -4.72 -13.36 3.81
N VAL A 115 -3.48 -13.22 3.41
CA VAL A 115 -2.86 -14.05 2.38
C VAL A 115 -1.58 -14.67 2.93
N ARG A 116 -1.20 -15.86 2.43
CA ARG A 116 0.07 -16.47 2.81
C ARG A 116 1.23 -15.65 2.31
N LYS A 117 2.18 -15.33 3.18
CA LYS A 117 3.42 -14.67 2.78
C LYS A 117 4.25 -15.65 1.92
N PRO A 118 4.68 -15.25 0.71
CA PRO A 118 5.60 -16.07 -0.07
C PRO A 118 6.90 -16.30 0.70
N LYS A 119 7.45 -17.54 0.60
CA LYS A 119 8.66 -17.93 1.35
C LYS A 119 9.90 -17.12 0.98
N ASN A 120 9.97 -16.64 -0.25
CA ASN A 120 11.09 -15.84 -0.80
C ASN A 120 10.93 -14.33 -0.58
N VAL A 121 9.89 -13.89 0.14
CA VAL A 121 9.67 -12.48 0.50
C VAL A 121 9.96 -12.31 1.99
N THR A 122 10.76 -11.31 2.35
CA THR A 122 11.02 -11.00 3.77
C THR A 122 9.80 -10.38 4.45
N PHE A 123 9.75 -10.39 5.78
CA PHE A 123 8.66 -9.74 6.50
C PHE A 123 8.64 -8.23 6.27
N GLU A 124 9.81 -7.60 6.21
CA GLU A 124 9.94 -6.15 5.97
C GLU A 124 9.31 -5.74 4.63
N THR A 125 9.57 -6.50 3.58
CA THR A 125 8.94 -6.29 2.27
C THR A 125 7.43 -6.56 2.33
N ALA A 126 7.05 -7.68 2.93
CA ALA A 126 5.66 -8.13 2.99
C ALA A 126 4.76 -7.16 3.77
N GLY A 127 5.23 -6.63 4.90
CA GLY A 127 4.45 -5.72 5.74
C GLY A 127 4.07 -4.41 5.06
N GLY A 128 4.91 -3.90 4.16
CA GLY A 128 4.64 -2.68 3.40
C GLY A 128 3.87 -2.91 2.09
N LEU A 129 3.71 -4.17 1.65
CA LEU A 129 3.28 -4.45 0.28
C LEU A 129 1.76 -4.53 0.10
N TYR A 130 0.99 -4.90 1.12
CA TYR A 130 -0.44 -5.23 0.92
C TYR A 130 -1.20 -4.06 0.26
N LEU A 131 -1.25 -2.90 0.91
CA LEU A 131 -2.01 -1.76 0.40
C LEU A 131 -1.42 -1.23 -0.92
N ALA A 132 -0.10 -1.06 -0.98
CA ALA A 132 0.56 -0.59 -2.20
C ALA A 132 0.37 -1.57 -3.36
N GLY A 133 0.43 -2.87 -3.10
CA GLY A 133 0.26 -3.92 -4.10
C GLY A 133 -1.16 -4.02 -4.62
N THR A 134 -2.16 -4.03 -3.74
CA THR A 134 -3.58 -4.08 -4.14
C THR A 134 -3.96 -2.83 -4.91
N THR A 135 -3.59 -1.64 -4.43
CA THR A 135 -3.84 -0.38 -5.13
C THR A 135 -3.22 -0.38 -6.54
N ALA A 136 -1.97 -0.84 -6.65
CA ALA A 136 -1.29 -0.91 -7.94
C ALA A 136 -1.98 -1.89 -8.90
N LEU A 137 -2.39 -3.06 -8.41
CA LEU A 137 -3.10 -4.06 -9.22
C LEU A 137 -4.44 -3.53 -9.70
N ASP A 138 -5.25 -2.97 -8.80
CA ASP A 138 -6.58 -2.45 -9.12
C ASP A 138 -6.51 -1.35 -10.19
N ILE A 139 -5.59 -0.39 -10.06
CA ILE A 139 -5.41 0.69 -11.03
C ILE A 139 -4.96 0.14 -12.39
N LEU A 140 -3.97 -0.76 -12.41
CA LEU A 140 -3.47 -1.32 -13.65
C LEU A 140 -4.48 -2.23 -14.35
N ASP A 141 -5.34 -2.93 -13.60
CA ASP A 141 -6.43 -3.75 -14.13
C ASP A 141 -7.54 -2.86 -14.70
N GLU A 142 -7.93 -1.81 -13.99
CA GLU A 142 -8.94 -0.85 -14.44
C GLU A 142 -8.51 -0.16 -15.74
N LEU A 143 -7.26 0.30 -15.81
CA LEU A 143 -6.68 0.92 -17.01
C LEU A 143 -6.34 -0.09 -18.11
N LYS A 144 -6.43 -1.40 -17.82
CA LYS A 144 -6.06 -2.49 -18.74
C LYS A 144 -4.68 -2.27 -19.34
N VAL A 145 -3.71 -2.01 -18.46
CA VAL A 145 -2.30 -1.84 -18.85
C VAL A 145 -1.69 -3.18 -19.22
N GLY A 146 -1.02 -3.23 -20.37
CA GLY A 146 -0.40 -4.44 -20.88
C GLY A 146 0.69 -4.21 -21.91
N ALA A 147 0.99 -5.28 -22.66
CA ALA A 147 2.05 -5.27 -23.66
C ALA A 147 1.78 -4.25 -24.77
N GLY A 148 2.80 -3.48 -25.11
CA GLY A 148 2.74 -2.42 -26.12
C GLY A 148 2.32 -1.06 -25.59
N ASP A 149 1.82 -0.96 -24.35
CA ASP A 149 1.50 0.31 -23.73
C ASP A 149 2.76 1.11 -23.35
N THR A 150 2.64 2.43 -23.38
CA THR A 150 3.57 3.36 -22.74
C THR A 150 2.82 4.06 -21.61
N VAL A 151 3.20 3.78 -20.38
CA VAL A 151 2.52 4.26 -19.17
C VAL A 151 3.38 5.30 -18.46
N VAL A 152 2.78 6.42 -18.11
CA VAL A 152 3.38 7.39 -17.21
C VAL A 152 2.87 7.13 -15.80
N VAL A 153 3.79 7.01 -14.85
CA VAL A 153 3.49 6.87 -13.42
C VAL A 153 4.05 8.08 -12.69
N SER A 154 3.19 8.93 -12.12
CA SER A 154 3.65 10.04 -11.30
C SER A 154 4.10 9.55 -9.93
N ALA A 155 5.01 10.27 -9.28
CA ALA A 155 5.64 9.85 -8.02
C ALA A 155 6.12 8.39 -8.04
N ALA A 156 6.69 7.93 -9.15
CA ALA A 156 7.06 6.54 -9.41
C ALA A 156 8.09 5.95 -8.43
N ALA A 157 8.80 6.78 -7.66
CA ALA A 157 9.70 6.32 -6.60
C ALA A 157 9.00 6.18 -5.23
N GLY A 158 7.70 6.47 -5.15
CA GLY A 158 6.89 6.31 -3.95
C GLY A 158 6.44 4.86 -3.70
N GLY A 159 5.74 4.63 -2.59
CA GLY A 159 5.29 3.29 -2.18
C GLY A 159 4.44 2.60 -3.24
N VAL A 160 3.34 3.22 -3.68
CA VAL A 160 2.44 2.67 -4.70
C VAL A 160 3.09 2.75 -6.09
N GLY A 161 3.62 3.93 -6.48
CA GLY A 161 4.18 4.16 -7.81
C GLY A 161 5.31 3.21 -8.19
N SER A 162 6.16 2.81 -7.24
CA SER A 162 7.24 1.85 -7.50
C SER A 162 6.71 0.43 -7.75
N VAL A 163 5.60 0.06 -7.13
CA VAL A 163 4.94 -1.23 -7.36
C VAL A 163 4.20 -1.21 -8.70
N GLU A 164 3.44 -0.15 -8.99
CA GLU A 164 2.77 0.04 -10.30
C GLU A 164 3.76 -0.08 -11.45
N ALA A 165 4.88 0.63 -11.35
CA ALA A 165 5.90 0.62 -12.38
C ALA A 165 6.44 -0.80 -12.66
N GLN A 166 6.73 -1.57 -11.61
CA GLN A 166 7.23 -2.93 -11.75
C GLN A 166 6.18 -3.88 -12.32
N ILE A 167 4.93 -3.80 -11.86
CA ILE A 167 3.83 -4.64 -12.38
C ILE A 167 3.54 -4.28 -13.84
N ALA A 168 3.48 -2.99 -14.19
CA ALA A 168 3.27 -2.54 -15.56
C ALA A 168 4.35 -3.09 -16.51
N MET A 169 5.62 -3.01 -16.12
CA MET A 169 6.72 -3.59 -16.90
C MET A 169 6.62 -5.11 -17.01
N HIS A 170 6.23 -5.79 -15.92
CA HIS A 170 6.01 -7.24 -15.95
C HIS A 170 4.88 -7.63 -16.92
N ARG A 171 3.89 -6.77 -17.11
CA ARG A 171 2.83 -6.93 -18.12
C ARG A 171 3.27 -6.56 -19.54
N GLY A 172 4.52 -6.15 -19.73
CA GLY A 172 5.08 -5.81 -21.05
C GLY A 172 4.91 -4.34 -21.47
N ALA A 173 4.50 -3.46 -20.56
CA ALA A 173 4.42 -2.03 -20.81
C ALA A 173 5.80 -1.35 -20.70
N ARG A 174 5.98 -0.25 -21.41
CA ARG A 174 7.08 0.70 -21.19
C ARG A 174 6.65 1.70 -20.12
N VAL A 175 7.50 1.94 -19.13
CA VAL A 175 7.15 2.84 -18.02
C VAL A 175 8.07 4.06 -18.00
N ILE A 176 7.45 5.23 -17.95
CA ILE A 176 8.09 6.52 -17.68
C ILE A 176 7.65 6.95 -16.28
N GLY A 177 8.61 7.14 -15.37
CA GLY A 177 8.32 7.47 -13.98
C GLY A 177 8.71 8.89 -13.64
N THR A 178 7.75 9.71 -13.14
CA THR A 178 8.12 11.04 -12.66
C THR A 178 8.68 10.97 -11.25
N CYS A 179 9.79 11.64 -11.01
CA CYS A 179 10.43 11.72 -9.70
C CYS A 179 11.34 12.95 -9.58
N GLY A 180 11.85 13.20 -8.37
CA GLY A 180 12.97 14.14 -8.16
C GLY A 180 14.30 13.50 -8.53
N ASP A 181 15.30 14.34 -8.82
CA ASP A 181 16.62 13.91 -9.33
C ASP A 181 17.30 12.85 -8.45
N ARG A 182 17.14 12.93 -7.13
CA ARG A 182 17.70 11.97 -6.17
C ARG A 182 17.22 10.53 -6.36
N ASN A 183 16.10 10.34 -7.04
CA ASN A 183 15.48 9.03 -7.24
C ASN A 183 15.70 8.48 -8.66
N PHE A 184 16.44 9.18 -9.52
CA PHE A 184 16.67 8.76 -10.90
C PHE A 184 17.37 7.41 -10.99
N ASP A 185 18.41 7.20 -10.19
CA ASP A 185 19.15 5.94 -10.22
C ASP A 185 18.33 4.78 -9.66
N TYR A 186 17.49 5.02 -8.64
CA TYR A 186 16.55 4.03 -8.16
C TYR A 186 15.57 3.57 -9.26
N LEU A 187 14.95 4.51 -9.98
CA LEU A 187 14.03 4.16 -11.07
C LEU A 187 14.74 3.46 -12.23
N ARG A 188 15.98 3.88 -12.57
CA ARG A 188 16.78 3.20 -13.59
C ARG A 188 17.10 1.76 -13.20
N GLN A 189 17.42 1.49 -11.93
CA GLN A 189 17.66 0.13 -11.42
C GLN A 189 16.42 -0.75 -11.56
N LEU A 190 15.23 -0.17 -11.43
CA LEU A 190 13.96 -0.87 -11.67
C LEU A 190 13.64 -1.05 -13.17
N GLY A 191 14.42 -0.46 -14.09
CA GLY A 191 14.14 -0.49 -15.54
C GLY A 191 13.17 0.60 -16.00
N VAL A 192 12.75 1.50 -15.12
CA VAL A 192 11.86 2.63 -15.41
C VAL A 192 12.67 3.77 -16.02
N LYS A 193 12.10 4.47 -17.00
CA LYS A 193 12.68 5.71 -17.55
C LYS A 193 12.32 6.89 -16.65
N PRO A 194 13.25 7.44 -15.86
CA PRO A 194 12.95 8.55 -14.97
C PRO A 194 12.80 9.85 -15.73
N VAL A 195 11.87 10.68 -15.30
CA VAL A 195 11.72 12.06 -15.77
C VAL A 195 11.48 12.99 -14.58
N ARG A 196 12.11 14.17 -14.62
CA ARG A 196 11.92 15.18 -13.59
C ARG A 196 10.53 15.80 -13.73
N TYR A 197 9.77 15.90 -12.61
CA TYR A 197 8.52 16.65 -12.54
C TYR A 197 8.76 18.18 -12.64
N GLY A 198 7.67 18.95 -12.73
CA GLY A 198 7.66 20.41 -12.78
C GLY A 198 7.71 20.96 -14.22
N GLU A 199 7.98 22.27 -14.36
CA GLU A 199 7.92 22.99 -15.62
C GLU A 199 8.58 22.25 -16.78
N GLY A 200 7.90 22.18 -17.95
CA GLY A 200 8.37 21.46 -19.13
C GLY A 200 8.25 19.93 -19.07
N ILE A 201 7.51 19.37 -18.10
CA ILE A 201 7.37 17.92 -17.95
C ILE A 201 6.76 17.24 -19.17
N VAL A 202 5.77 17.88 -19.82
CA VAL A 202 5.08 17.34 -21.01
C VAL A 202 6.07 17.10 -22.14
N ASP A 203 6.95 18.06 -22.42
CA ASP A 203 7.94 17.93 -23.49
C ASP A 203 8.98 16.86 -23.18
N ARG A 204 9.40 16.76 -21.92
CA ARG A 204 10.31 15.69 -21.47
C ARG A 204 9.68 14.31 -21.63
N ILE A 205 8.39 14.15 -21.31
CA ILE A 205 7.68 12.87 -21.49
C ILE A 205 7.53 12.57 -22.99
N ARG A 206 7.14 13.55 -23.83
CA ARG A 206 7.03 13.36 -25.29
C ARG A 206 8.35 12.93 -25.92
N ALA A 207 9.47 13.49 -25.47
CA ALA A 207 10.78 13.07 -25.94
C ALA A 207 11.11 11.60 -25.62
N LEU A 208 10.56 11.04 -24.54
CA LEU A 208 10.73 9.64 -24.15
C LEU A 208 9.67 8.70 -24.76
N ALA A 209 8.55 9.25 -25.22
CA ALA A 209 7.42 8.54 -25.80
C ALA A 209 7.03 9.11 -27.18
N PRO A 210 7.88 8.96 -28.21
CA PRO A 210 7.60 9.52 -29.53
C PRO A 210 6.33 8.94 -30.18
N ASP A 211 5.97 7.72 -29.81
CA ASP A 211 4.75 7.03 -30.28
C ASP A 211 3.50 7.38 -29.44
N GLY A 212 3.64 8.25 -28.43
CA GLY A 212 2.57 8.66 -27.54
C GLY A 212 2.54 7.91 -26.21
N VAL A 213 1.62 8.36 -25.34
CA VAL A 213 1.38 7.80 -24.00
C VAL A 213 0.01 7.11 -24.01
N SER A 214 -0.02 5.83 -23.62
CA SER A 214 -1.26 5.03 -23.60
C SER A 214 -2.09 5.25 -22.33
N ALA A 215 -1.42 5.42 -21.17
CA ALA A 215 -2.06 5.59 -19.89
C ALA A 215 -1.23 6.48 -18.96
N TYR A 216 -1.91 7.17 -18.04
CA TYR A 216 -1.29 8.01 -17.02
C TYR A 216 -1.87 7.68 -15.66
N ILE A 217 -0.98 7.36 -14.71
CA ILE A 217 -1.33 7.10 -13.32
C ILE A 217 -0.77 8.24 -12.46
N ASP A 218 -1.65 8.99 -11.81
CA ASP A 218 -1.29 10.13 -10.99
C ASP A 218 -1.37 9.80 -9.50
N ASN A 219 -0.23 9.47 -8.91
CA ASN A 219 -0.08 9.25 -7.46
C ASN A 219 0.19 10.54 -6.68
N PHE A 220 0.42 11.67 -7.38
CA PHE A 220 0.70 12.95 -6.73
C PHE A 220 -0.57 13.75 -6.44
N GLY A 221 -1.54 13.70 -7.37
CA GLY A 221 -2.88 14.25 -7.18
C GLY A 221 -2.98 15.79 -7.30
N GLN A 222 -2.08 16.45 -8.03
CA GLN A 222 -2.13 17.91 -8.20
C GLN A 222 -2.28 18.31 -9.68
N ASP A 223 -1.29 18.04 -10.52
CA ASP A 223 -1.19 18.49 -11.92
C ASP A 223 -1.37 17.36 -12.95
N GLY A 224 -1.64 16.14 -12.48
CA GLY A 224 -1.70 14.95 -13.33
C GLY A 224 -2.76 15.02 -14.41
N HIS A 225 -3.89 15.64 -14.14
CA HIS A 225 -4.99 15.76 -15.10
C HIS A 225 -4.59 16.61 -16.30
N GLU A 226 -4.02 17.80 -16.06
CA GLU A 226 -3.56 18.73 -17.09
C GLU A 226 -2.43 18.11 -17.93
N ILE A 227 -1.50 17.40 -17.28
CA ILE A 227 -0.41 16.71 -17.96
C ILE A 227 -0.94 15.59 -18.85
N ALA A 228 -1.85 14.76 -18.35
CA ALA A 228 -2.44 13.66 -19.11
C ALA A 228 -3.20 14.18 -20.35
N GLU A 229 -4.00 15.23 -20.20
CA GLU A 229 -4.71 15.89 -21.30
C GLU A 229 -3.73 16.44 -22.34
N ALA A 230 -2.69 17.15 -21.91
CA ALA A 230 -1.66 17.67 -22.79
C ALA A 230 -0.89 16.57 -23.55
N LEU A 231 -0.76 15.37 -22.96
CA LEU A 231 -0.16 14.20 -23.58
C LEU A 231 -1.13 13.45 -24.51
N GLY A 232 -2.42 13.84 -24.56
CA GLY A 232 -3.45 13.18 -25.34
C GLY A 232 -3.92 11.84 -24.78
N VAL A 233 -3.75 11.62 -23.47
CA VAL A 233 -4.20 10.39 -22.81
C VAL A 233 -5.73 10.42 -22.68
N PRO A 234 -6.45 9.38 -23.14
CA PRO A 234 -7.90 9.33 -22.99
C PRO A 234 -8.31 9.29 -21.51
N ALA A 235 -9.45 9.91 -21.16
CA ALA A 235 -9.96 9.90 -19.79
C ALA A 235 -10.15 8.49 -19.21
N SER A 236 -10.48 7.50 -20.04
CA SER A 236 -10.60 6.08 -19.65
C SER A 236 -9.24 5.41 -19.33
N LYS A 237 -8.14 6.08 -19.63
CA LYS A 237 -6.76 5.64 -19.41
C LYS A 237 -6.00 6.53 -18.40
N PHE A 238 -6.75 7.33 -17.64
CA PHE A 238 -6.24 8.18 -16.57
C PHE A 238 -6.82 7.77 -15.23
N ARG A 239 -5.99 7.76 -14.20
CA ARG A 239 -6.40 7.64 -12.78
C ARG A 239 -5.55 8.55 -11.92
N SER A 240 -6.21 9.20 -10.96
CA SER A 240 -5.55 10.05 -9.96
C SER A 240 -5.87 9.59 -8.54
N SER A 241 -4.89 9.69 -7.67
CA SER A 241 -5.09 9.53 -6.22
C SER A 241 -5.98 10.62 -5.61
N ALA A 242 -6.21 11.72 -6.33
CA ALA A 242 -7.16 12.77 -5.94
C ALA A 242 -8.62 12.38 -6.24
N ASP A 243 -8.85 11.46 -7.18
CA ASP A 243 -10.19 10.98 -7.57
C ASP A 243 -10.66 9.87 -6.60
N ARG A 244 -10.67 10.14 -5.30
CA ARG A 244 -11.15 9.19 -4.31
C ARG A 244 -12.64 8.93 -4.52
N ARG A 245 -12.96 7.65 -4.70
CA ARG A 245 -14.33 7.15 -4.66
C ARG A 245 -14.71 6.73 -3.25
#